data_eef6c9ff77dfaf2367f4807444939476
#
_entry.id   eef6c9ff77dfaf2367f4807444939476
#
_cell.length_a   1.000
_cell.length_b   1.000
_cell.length_c   1.000
_cell.angle_alpha   90.00
_cell.angle_beta   90.00
_cell.angle_gamma   90.00
#
_symmetry.space_group_name_H-M   'P 1'
#
loop_
_entity.id
_entity.type
_entity.pdbx_description
1 polymer ?
#
loop_
_entity_poly.entity_id
_entity_poly.type
_entity_poly.pdbx_seq_one_letter_code
_entity_poly.pdbx_strand_id
1 'polypeptide(L)'
;MLHVARGLADCQRPMIGINRGRLGFLTQVKEGALEAVLHILSGHYKEEKRILLEAVIQREKKEVFHSLALNEITISRGGQGKLIEFEVFINQEFVYTQHSDGLIIATPTGSTAYCLAAGGPILYATLPAFTLVPICPHSLSNRPVVINDDAKIEVLMINGEGSRAHFDGNEYFKLRNMDLVTIKKYSSSLTLLQPLDCLLYTSPSPRDGLLS
;
A
#
# COMPACT_ATOMS: atom_id res chain seq x y z
N MET A 1 4.41 12.41 -3.95
CA MET A 1 5.37 11.65 -3.13
C MET A 1 5.44 10.17 -3.50
N LEU A 2 4.33 9.42 -3.56
CA LEU A 2 4.33 7.97 -3.88
C LEU A 2 5.07 7.62 -5.19
N HIS A 3 4.80 8.36 -6.28
CA HIS A 3 5.50 8.15 -7.56
C HIS A 3 7.01 8.35 -7.44
N VAL A 4 7.45 9.40 -6.73
CA VAL A 4 8.89 9.68 -6.49
C VAL A 4 9.51 8.59 -5.63
N ALA A 5 8.81 8.12 -4.59
CA ALA A 5 9.28 7.06 -3.71
C ALA A 5 9.56 5.76 -4.47
N ARG A 6 8.66 5.36 -5.39
CA ARG A 6 8.85 4.19 -6.26
C ARG A 6 10.06 4.35 -7.19
N GLY A 7 10.21 5.53 -7.81
CA GLY A 7 11.34 5.83 -8.71
C GLY A 7 12.70 5.92 -8.00
N LEU A 8 12.71 6.15 -6.69
CA LEU A 8 13.92 6.25 -5.87
C LEU A 8 14.19 5.01 -5.02
N ALA A 9 13.38 3.96 -5.12
CA ALA A 9 13.49 2.77 -4.31
C ALA A 9 14.90 2.15 -4.33
N ASP A 10 15.54 2.14 -5.50
CA ASP A 10 16.89 1.59 -5.68
C ASP A 10 18.02 2.58 -5.36
N CYS A 11 17.71 3.87 -5.29
CA CYS A 11 18.74 4.90 -5.08
C CYS A 11 19.21 4.98 -3.63
N GLN A 12 18.52 4.32 -2.68
CA GLN A 12 18.82 4.36 -1.24
C GLN A 12 19.02 5.79 -0.69
N ARG A 13 18.40 6.78 -1.34
CA ARG A 13 18.47 8.18 -0.92
C ARG A 13 17.35 8.48 0.09
N PRO A 14 17.67 9.11 1.23
CA PRO A 14 16.64 9.52 2.17
C PRO A 14 15.77 10.63 1.58
N MET A 15 14.51 10.67 2.00
CA MET A 15 13.51 11.63 1.54
C MET A 15 12.95 12.44 2.70
N ILE A 16 12.63 13.70 2.44
CA ILE A 16 11.86 14.57 3.35
C ILE A 16 10.49 14.80 2.71
N GLY A 17 9.42 14.49 3.44
CA GLY A 17 8.05 14.73 2.99
C GLY A 17 7.56 16.11 3.40
N ILE A 18 7.40 17.04 2.44
CA ILE A 18 6.84 18.36 2.68
C ILE A 18 5.36 18.36 2.26
N ASN A 19 4.49 18.82 3.15
CA ASN A 19 3.05 18.87 2.93
C ASN A 19 2.63 20.26 2.42
N ARG A 20 1.88 20.28 1.31
CA ARG A 20 1.30 21.50 0.72
C ARG A 20 -0.17 21.73 1.10
N GLY A 21 -0.70 20.98 2.06
CA GLY A 21 -2.09 21.05 2.48
C GLY A 21 -2.28 20.51 3.90
N ARG A 22 -3.18 19.52 4.08
CA ARG A 22 -3.37 18.89 5.40
C ARG A 22 -2.20 17.95 5.72
N LEU A 23 -1.79 17.94 7.00
CA LEU A 23 -0.73 17.08 7.49
C LEU A 23 -1.06 15.60 7.18
N GLY A 24 -0.08 14.86 6.68
CA GLY A 24 -0.23 13.45 6.32
C GLY A 24 0.87 12.59 6.93
N PHE A 25 0.64 11.28 7.00
CA PHE A 25 1.56 10.31 7.60
C PHE A 25 2.94 10.23 6.90
N LEU A 26 3.02 10.64 5.63
CA LEU A 26 4.27 10.66 4.85
C LEU A 26 4.89 12.06 4.73
N THR A 27 4.14 13.11 5.06
CA THR A 27 4.53 14.50 4.84
C THR A 27 4.29 15.29 6.12
N GLN A 28 5.25 15.26 7.02
CA GLN A 28 5.13 15.82 8.37
C GLN A 28 5.72 17.23 8.48
N VAL A 29 6.48 17.67 7.48
CA VAL A 29 6.98 19.04 7.40
C VAL A 29 5.94 19.89 6.67
N LYS A 30 5.48 20.99 7.28
CA LYS A 30 4.55 21.92 6.63
C LYS A 30 5.26 22.76 5.56
N GLU A 31 4.53 23.13 4.50
CA GLU A 31 5.01 24.10 3.53
C GLU A 31 5.38 25.42 4.26
N GLY A 32 6.55 25.96 3.96
CA GLY A 32 7.06 27.19 4.63
C GLY A 32 7.78 26.95 5.97
N ALA A 33 7.78 25.72 6.52
CA ALA A 33 8.54 25.38 7.73
C ALA A 33 10.04 25.21 7.41
N LEU A 34 10.69 26.29 6.96
CA LEU A 34 12.10 26.27 6.55
C LEU A 34 13.02 25.83 7.70
N GLU A 35 12.73 26.25 8.94
CA GLU A 35 13.50 25.87 10.13
C GLU A 35 13.51 24.36 10.35
N ALA A 36 12.36 23.68 10.18
CA ALA A 36 12.28 22.23 10.31
C ALA A 36 13.13 21.52 9.24
N VAL A 37 13.14 22.03 8.00
CA VAL A 37 13.99 21.52 6.93
C VAL A 37 15.47 21.75 7.24
N LEU A 38 15.85 22.94 7.71
CA LEU A 38 17.22 23.24 8.09
C LEU A 38 17.70 22.38 9.27
N HIS A 39 16.85 22.12 10.27
CA HIS A 39 17.17 21.20 11.37
C HIS A 39 17.42 19.78 10.84
N ILE A 40 16.58 19.28 9.95
CA ILE A 40 16.80 17.96 9.33
C ILE A 40 18.13 17.94 8.56
N LEU A 41 18.42 18.95 7.75
CA LEU A 41 19.65 19.04 6.96
C LEU A 41 20.91 19.19 7.83
N SER A 42 20.78 19.77 9.04
CA SER A 42 21.86 19.86 10.04
C SER A 42 22.05 18.59 10.88
N GLY A 43 21.29 17.52 10.58
CA GLY A 43 21.45 16.23 11.25
C GLY A 43 20.49 15.98 12.43
N HIS A 44 19.52 16.89 12.66
CA HIS A 44 18.52 16.75 13.73
C HIS A 44 17.24 16.09 13.18
N TYR A 45 17.26 14.79 13.00
CA TYR A 45 16.15 14.01 12.46
C TYR A 45 16.08 12.59 13.03
N LYS A 46 14.92 11.97 12.85
CA LYS A 46 14.72 10.54 13.05
C LYS A 46 14.62 9.88 11.66
N GLU A 47 15.31 8.78 11.46
CA GLU A 47 15.15 7.95 10.28
C GLU A 47 14.01 6.95 10.48
N GLU A 48 13.13 6.86 9.51
CA GLU A 48 12.08 5.85 9.46
C GLU A 48 12.17 5.07 8.14
N LYS A 49 12.41 3.77 8.24
CA LYS A 49 12.39 2.87 7.10
C LYS A 49 10.96 2.47 6.77
N ARG A 50 10.60 2.58 5.49
CA ARG A 50 9.30 2.17 4.94
C ARG A 50 9.52 1.05 3.94
N ILE A 51 8.83 -0.05 4.14
CA ILE A 51 8.83 -1.17 3.20
C ILE A 51 7.99 -0.83 1.97
N LEU A 52 8.33 -1.44 0.83
CA LEU A 52 7.54 -1.38 -0.39
C LEU A 52 7.05 -2.79 -0.74
N LEU A 53 5.91 -2.84 -1.42
CA LEU A 53 5.42 -4.02 -2.12
C LEU A 53 6.02 -4.05 -3.52
N GLU A 54 6.42 -5.22 -3.95
CA GLU A 54 6.77 -5.55 -5.33
C GLU A 54 5.71 -6.49 -5.89
N ALA A 55 5.18 -6.19 -7.06
CA ALA A 55 4.32 -7.12 -7.76
C ALA A 55 4.82 -7.45 -9.15
N VAL A 56 4.72 -8.75 -9.47
CA VAL A 56 4.97 -9.29 -10.80
C VAL A 56 3.67 -9.92 -11.29
N ILE A 57 3.23 -9.55 -12.49
CA ILE A 57 2.06 -10.16 -13.13
C ILE A 57 2.54 -11.10 -14.22
N GLN A 58 2.10 -12.35 -14.12
CA GLN A 58 2.40 -13.38 -15.11
C GLN A 58 1.14 -13.77 -15.88
N ARG A 59 1.28 -13.88 -17.18
CA ARG A 59 0.28 -14.40 -18.13
C ARG A 59 0.91 -15.53 -18.94
N GLU A 60 0.29 -16.70 -18.97
CA GLU A 60 0.85 -17.88 -19.65
C GLU A 60 2.31 -18.18 -19.23
N LYS A 61 2.58 -18.06 -17.92
CA LYS A 61 3.91 -18.24 -17.29
C LYS A 61 4.99 -17.25 -17.73
N LYS A 62 4.64 -16.17 -18.43
CA LYS A 62 5.55 -15.09 -18.82
C LYS A 62 5.23 -13.85 -18.00
N GLU A 63 6.28 -13.19 -17.52
CA GLU A 63 6.12 -11.86 -16.91
C GLU A 63 5.64 -10.87 -17.97
N VAL A 64 4.54 -10.18 -17.68
CA VAL A 64 3.92 -9.18 -18.57
C VAL A 64 3.91 -7.79 -17.94
N PHE A 65 4.11 -7.71 -16.63
CA PHE A 65 4.15 -6.44 -15.92
C PHE A 65 4.85 -6.57 -14.57
N HIS A 66 5.57 -5.52 -14.17
CA HIS A 66 6.24 -5.39 -12.89
C HIS A 66 6.10 -3.96 -12.37
N SER A 67 5.75 -3.79 -11.10
CA SER A 67 5.72 -2.47 -10.46
C SER A 67 5.86 -2.57 -8.95
N LEU A 68 6.12 -1.41 -8.31
CA LEU A 68 6.25 -1.24 -6.88
C LEU A 68 5.08 -0.42 -6.33
N ALA A 69 4.79 -0.59 -5.04
CA ALA A 69 3.86 0.26 -4.31
C ALA A 69 4.40 0.57 -2.90
N LEU A 70 4.24 1.81 -2.46
CA LEU A 70 4.58 2.22 -1.10
C LEU A 70 3.39 2.03 -0.14
N ASN A 71 2.18 2.35 -0.60
CA ASN A 71 0.96 2.18 0.19
C ASN A 71 0.34 0.81 -0.03
N GLU A 72 -0.20 0.57 -1.22
CA GLU A 72 -0.97 -0.65 -1.50
C GLU A 72 -0.96 -1.04 -2.97
N ILE A 73 -1.19 -2.33 -3.18
CA ILE A 73 -1.59 -2.91 -4.46
C ILE A 73 -3.06 -3.31 -4.33
N THR A 74 -3.90 -2.79 -5.23
CA THR A 74 -5.33 -3.09 -5.22
C THR A 74 -5.72 -3.83 -6.49
N ILE A 75 -6.29 -5.02 -6.33
CA ILE A 75 -6.95 -5.74 -7.42
C ILE A 75 -8.42 -5.36 -7.37
N SER A 76 -8.98 -4.82 -8.44
CA SER A 76 -10.36 -4.34 -8.49
C SER A 76 -11.07 -4.72 -9.78
N ARG A 77 -12.40 -4.81 -9.72
CA ARG A 77 -13.27 -5.22 -10.86
C ARG A 77 -13.26 -4.26 -12.06
N GLY A 78 -12.62 -3.11 -11.96
CA GLY A 78 -12.70 -2.11 -13.02
C GLY A 78 -14.12 -1.51 -13.19
N GLY A 79 -14.46 -1.02 -14.39
CA GLY A 79 -15.74 -0.37 -14.64
C GLY A 79 -16.92 -1.32 -14.96
N GLN A 80 -16.72 -2.63 -14.94
CA GLN A 80 -17.79 -3.60 -15.23
C GLN A 80 -18.53 -3.96 -13.93
N GLY A 81 -19.85 -3.99 -13.95
CA GLY A 81 -20.71 -4.21 -12.79
C GLY A 81 -20.71 -5.64 -12.22
N LYS A 82 -19.83 -6.53 -12.69
CA LYS A 82 -19.71 -7.92 -12.22
C LYS A 82 -18.61 -8.04 -11.18
N LEU A 83 -18.84 -8.87 -10.16
CA LEU A 83 -17.80 -9.25 -9.20
C LEU A 83 -16.67 -9.98 -9.90
N ILE A 84 -15.48 -9.84 -9.36
CA ILE A 84 -14.33 -10.66 -9.75
C ILE A 84 -14.22 -11.88 -8.85
N GLU A 85 -13.67 -12.95 -9.40
CA GLU A 85 -13.36 -14.17 -8.67
C GLU A 85 -11.86 -14.45 -8.76
N PHE A 86 -11.26 -14.69 -7.61
CA PHE A 86 -9.82 -14.99 -7.52
C PHE A 86 -9.52 -15.91 -6.34
N GLU A 87 -8.41 -16.61 -6.46
CA GLU A 87 -7.85 -17.44 -5.40
C GLU A 87 -6.64 -16.76 -4.79
N VAL A 88 -6.51 -16.84 -3.47
CA VAL A 88 -5.37 -16.29 -2.72
C VAL A 88 -4.56 -17.43 -2.13
N PHE A 89 -3.25 -17.36 -2.36
CA PHE A 89 -2.25 -18.23 -1.78
C PHE A 89 -1.26 -17.40 -0.97
N ILE A 90 -0.81 -17.92 0.16
CA ILE A 90 0.25 -17.33 0.97
C ILE A 90 1.32 -18.40 1.16
N ASN A 91 2.56 -18.11 0.75
CA ASN A 91 3.68 -19.05 0.77
C ASN A 91 3.36 -20.38 0.06
N GLN A 92 2.66 -20.29 -1.09
CA GLN A 92 2.19 -21.42 -1.90
C GLN A 92 1.06 -22.26 -1.27
N GLU A 93 0.58 -21.89 -0.08
CA GLU A 93 -0.57 -22.53 0.55
C GLU A 93 -1.85 -21.82 0.16
N PHE A 94 -2.86 -22.57 -0.28
CA PHE A 94 -4.18 -22.03 -0.59
C PHE A 94 -4.85 -21.52 0.68
N VAL A 95 -5.38 -20.29 0.63
CA VAL A 95 -6.07 -19.67 1.77
C VAL A 95 -7.56 -19.60 1.55
N TYR A 96 -8.00 -19.03 0.43
CA TYR A 96 -9.42 -18.93 0.08
C TYR A 96 -9.66 -18.59 -1.38
N THR A 97 -10.85 -18.92 -1.88
CA THR A 97 -11.44 -18.35 -3.10
C THR A 97 -12.38 -17.22 -2.73
N GLN A 98 -12.35 -16.13 -3.45
CA GLN A 98 -13.14 -14.95 -3.15
C GLN A 98 -13.91 -14.41 -4.33
N HIS A 99 -15.19 -14.03 -4.07
CA HIS A 99 -16.02 -13.23 -4.96
C HIS A 99 -16.22 -11.87 -4.31
N SER A 100 -15.73 -10.80 -4.92
CA SER A 100 -15.77 -9.45 -4.34
C SER A 100 -15.59 -8.37 -5.40
N ASP A 101 -15.68 -7.09 -4.99
CA ASP A 101 -15.29 -5.95 -5.82
C ASP A 101 -13.76 -5.87 -5.94
N GLY A 102 -13.00 -6.49 -5.04
CA GLY A 102 -11.54 -6.51 -5.09
C GLY A 102 -10.86 -6.96 -3.80
N LEU A 103 -9.54 -6.80 -3.82
CA LEU A 103 -8.64 -7.08 -2.71
C LEU A 103 -7.58 -5.98 -2.64
N ILE A 104 -7.33 -5.47 -1.44
CA ILE A 104 -6.23 -4.55 -1.14
C ILE A 104 -5.14 -5.34 -0.41
N ILE A 105 -3.91 -5.22 -0.88
CA ILE A 105 -2.72 -5.67 -0.17
C ILE A 105 -1.93 -4.41 0.19
N ALA A 106 -1.83 -4.10 1.49
CA ALA A 106 -1.27 -2.87 1.99
C ALA A 106 -0.03 -3.08 2.86
N THR A 107 0.93 -2.17 2.74
CA THR A 107 2.01 -1.98 3.71
C THR A 107 1.48 -1.30 4.98
N PRO A 108 2.25 -1.26 6.08
CA PRO A 108 1.91 -0.44 7.24
C PRO A 108 1.72 1.05 6.88
N THR A 109 2.49 1.56 5.93
CA THR A 109 2.32 2.93 5.41
C THR A 109 0.94 3.11 4.76
N GLY A 110 0.52 2.15 3.93
CA GLY A 110 -0.77 2.15 3.25
C GLY A 110 -1.97 1.84 4.17
N SER A 111 -1.72 1.34 5.38
CA SER A 111 -2.80 1.03 6.34
C SER A 111 -3.68 2.23 6.69
N THR A 112 -3.16 3.46 6.52
CA THR A 112 -3.87 4.72 6.74
C THR A 112 -4.43 5.34 5.46
N ALA A 113 -4.27 4.69 4.30
CA ALA A 113 -4.76 5.11 2.99
C ALA A 113 -6.06 4.39 2.60
N TYR A 114 -6.15 3.82 1.41
CA TYR A 114 -7.36 3.12 0.95
C TYR A 114 -7.71 1.91 1.82
N CYS A 115 -6.70 1.24 2.36
CA CYS A 115 -6.87 0.14 3.32
C CYS A 115 -7.76 0.53 4.51
N LEU A 116 -7.57 1.73 5.10
CA LEU A 116 -8.39 2.23 6.20
C LEU A 116 -9.86 2.43 5.77
N ALA A 117 -10.08 3.05 4.61
CA ALA A 117 -11.43 3.28 4.08
C ALA A 117 -12.17 1.96 3.78
N ALA A 118 -11.44 0.88 3.47
CA ALA A 118 -11.98 -0.46 3.27
C ALA A 118 -12.19 -1.26 4.57
N GLY A 119 -11.96 -0.65 5.73
CA GLY A 119 -12.13 -1.30 7.04
C GLY A 119 -10.92 -2.12 7.52
N GLY A 120 -9.74 -1.90 6.92
CA GLY A 120 -8.49 -2.48 7.38
C GLY A 120 -7.98 -1.87 8.70
N PRO A 121 -7.12 -2.57 9.44
CA PRO A 121 -6.53 -2.07 10.67
C PRO A 121 -5.46 -1.01 10.37
N ILE A 122 -5.31 -0.06 11.29
CA ILE A 122 -4.15 0.84 11.29
C ILE A 122 -2.95 0.08 11.86
N LEU A 123 -1.88 0.00 11.07
CA LEU A 123 -0.64 -0.61 11.50
C LEU A 123 0.40 0.46 11.86
N TYR A 124 1.23 0.17 12.86
CA TYR A 124 2.39 1.00 13.15
C TYR A 124 3.35 0.95 11.96
N ALA A 125 3.86 2.10 11.55
CA ALA A 125 4.55 2.28 10.27
C ALA A 125 5.81 1.39 10.07
N THR A 126 6.44 0.94 11.15
CA THR A 126 7.63 0.07 11.13
C THR A 126 7.32 -1.38 11.46
N LEU A 127 6.04 -1.75 11.59
CA LEU A 127 5.64 -3.14 11.83
C LEU A 127 6.01 -4.00 10.60
N PRO A 128 6.71 -5.14 10.75
CA PRO A 128 7.02 -6.03 9.64
C PRO A 128 5.78 -6.87 9.26
N ALA A 129 4.80 -6.25 8.60
CA ALA A 129 3.54 -6.89 8.26
C ALA A 129 2.93 -6.34 6.96
N PHE A 130 2.08 -7.15 6.33
CA PHE A 130 1.15 -6.75 5.28
C PHE A 130 -0.28 -6.96 5.74
N THR A 131 -1.20 -6.18 5.20
CA THR A 131 -2.62 -6.34 5.44
C THR A 131 -3.33 -6.69 4.14
N LEU A 132 -4.14 -7.74 4.16
CA LEU A 132 -5.04 -8.13 3.07
C LEU A 132 -6.45 -7.70 3.46
N VAL A 133 -7.07 -6.83 2.67
CA VAL A 133 -8.42 -6.29 2.96
C VAL A 133 -9.33 -6.55 1.76
N PRO A 134 -10.34 -7.40 1.89
CA PRO A 134 -11.33 -7.60 0.85
C PRO A 134 -12.20 -6.34 0.67
N ILE A 135 -12.53 -6.03 -0.59
CA ILE A 135 -13.43 -4.92 -0.94
C ILE A 135 -14.82 -5.50 -1.24
N CYS A 136 -15.82 -5.15 -0.46
CA CYS A 136 -17.21 -5.59 -0.61
C CYS A 136 -17.32 -7.11 -0.88
N PRO A 137 -16.79 -7.98 0.00
CA PRO A 137 -16.85 -9.43 -0.21
C PRO A 137 -18.28 -9.94 -0.10
N HIS A 138 -18.63 -10.91 -0.95
CA HIS A 138 -19.95 -11.57 -0.88
C HIS A 138 -20.06 -12.61 0.26
N SER A 139 -18.95 -12.91 0.93
CA SER A 139 -18.92 -13.79 2.08
C SER A 139 -18.92 -13.01 3.39
N LEU A 140 -19.84 -13.34 4.30
CA LEU A 140 -19.93 -12.72 5.61
C LEU A 140 -18.75 -13.05 6.55
N SER A 141 -17.97 -14.08 6.24
CA SER A 141 -16.83 -14.54 7.04
C SER A 141 -15.51 -13.86 6.68
N ASN A 142 -15.41 -13.21 5.53
CA ASN A 142 -14.17 -12.57 5.10
C ASN A 142 -13.88 -11.31 5.92
N ARG A 143 -12.72 -11.32 6.55
CA ARG A 143 -12.21 -10.23 7.39
C ARG A 143 -10.82 -9.81 6.90
N PRO A 144 -10.40 -8.58 7.19
CA PRO A 144 -9.01 -8.20 7.01
C PRO A 144 -8.07 -9.16 7.76
N VAL A 145 -6.98 -9.54 7.09
CA VAL A 145 -5.95 -10.43 7.63
C VAL A 145 -4.62 -9.68 7.64
N VAL A 146 -3.90 -9.80 8.74
CA VAL A 146 -2.53 -9.28 8.87
C VAL A 146 -1.57 -10.46 8.85
N ILE A 147 -0.55 -10.39 8.01
CA ILE A 147 0.47 -11.43 7.82
C ILE A 147 1.86 -10.81 7.94
N ASN A 148 2.88 -11.65 8.12
CA ASN A 148 4.27 -11.19 8.13
C ASN A 148 4.70 -10.63 6.77
N ASP A 149 5.60 -9.66 6.75
CA ASP A 149 6.06 -8.98 5.53
C ASP A 149 7.06 -9.82 4.68
N ASP A 150 7.55 -10.95 5.20
CA ASP A 150 8.33 -11.93 4.45
C ASP A 150 7.45 -12.91 3.63
N ALA A 151 6.14 -12.86 3.81
CA ALA A 151 5.21 -13.71 3.08
C ALA A 151 5.17 -13.37 1.59
N LYS A 152 5.12 -14.42 0.75
CA LYS A 152 4.81 -14.33 -0.67
C LYS A 152 3.31 -14.52 -0.86
N ILE A 153 2.64 -13.50 -1.40
CA ILE A 153 1.21 -13.52 -1.69
C ILE A 153 1.03 -13.79 -3.19
N GLU A 154 0.18 -14.71 -3.55
CA GLU A 154 -0.16 -14.99 -4.93
C GLU A 154 -1.69 -14.90 -5.10
N VAL A 155 -2.11 -14.13 -6.10
CA VAL A 155 -3.53 -13.96 -6.44
C VAL A 155 -3.74 -14.46 -7.86
N LEU A 156 -4.46 -15.58 -8.00
CA LEU A 156 -4.80 -16.17 -9.28
C LEU A 156 -6.19 -15.68 -9.70
N MET A 157 -6.27 -15.02 -10.84
CA MET A 157 -7.54 -14.51 -11.38
C MET A 157 -8.33 -15.63 -12.04
N ILE A 158 -9.45 -16.05 -11.45
CA ILE A 158 -10.34 -17.07 -12.01
C ILE A 158 -11.31 -16.42 -12.99
N ASN A 159 -12.03 -15.38 -12.55
CA ASN A 159 -12.90 -14.56 -13.39
C ASN A 159 -12.52 -13.09 -13.20
N GLY A 160 -11.51 -12.67 -13.95
CA GLY A 160 -10.88 -11.36 -13.82
C GLY A 160 -10.96 -10.50 -15.08
N GLU A 161 -11.76 -10.87 -16.09
CA GLU A 161 -11.82 -10.09 -17.31
C GLU A 161 -12.31 -8.66 -17.06
N GLY A 162 -11.50 -7.67 -17.51
CA GLY A 162 -11.74 -6.24 -17.26
C GLY A 162 -11.33 -5.74 -15.88
N SER A 163 -10.84 -6.59 -15.00
CA SER A 163 -10.26 -6.18 -13.72
C SER A 163 -8.91 -5.48 -13.89
N ARG A 164 -8.45 -4.84 -12.84
CA ARG A 164 -7.20 -4.07 -12.85
C ARG A 164 -6.43 -4.28 -11.55
N ALA A 165 -5.11 -4.38 -11.68
CA ALA A 165 -4.19 -4.21 -10.56
C ALA A 165 -3.73 -2.74 -10.54
N HIS A 166 -3.98 -2.02 -9.44
CA HIS A 166 -3.57 -0.64 -9.22
C HIS A 166 -2.40 -0.59 -8.23
N PHE A 167 -1.47 0.35 -8.46
CA PHE A 167 -0.27 0.56 -7.66
C PHE A 167 -0.30 1.97 -7.10
N ASP A 168 -0.52 2.13 -5.80
CA ASP A 168 -0.68 3.43 -5.11
C ASP A 168 -1.74 4.34 -5.77
N GLY A 169 -2.72 3.79 -6.44
CA GLY A 169 -3.78 4.53 -7.15
C GLY A 169 -3.33 5.30 -8.41
N ASN A 170 -2.03 5.36 -8.73
CA ASN A 170 -1.50 6.19 -9.82
C ASN A 170 -1.17 5.42 -11.10
N GLU A 171 -0.95 4.14 -11.01
CA GLU A 171 -0.62 3.25 -12.11
C GLU A 171 -1.53 2.05 -12.08
N TYR A 172 -1.85 1.47 -13.22
CA TYR A 172 -2.62 0.24 -13.26
C TYR A 172 -2.25 -0.65 -14.45
N PHE A 173 -2.50 -1.96 -14.28
CA PHE A 173 -2.42 -2.96 -15.32
C PHE A 173 -3.76 -3.69 -15.47
N LYS A 174 -4.19 -3.94 -16.72
CA LYS A 174 -5.42 -4.70 -17.02
C LYS A 174 -5.18 -6.19 -16.88
N LEU A 175 -5.90 -6.81 -15.95
CA LEU A 175 -5.85 -8.24 -15.71
C LEU A 175 -6.81 -9.00 -16.63
N ARG A 176 -6.51 -10.29 -16.81
CA ARG A 176 -7.32 -11.27 -17.54
C ARG A 176 -7.49 -12.54 -16.70
N ASN A 177 -8.37 -13.41 -17.14
CA ASN A 177 -8.49 -14.74 -16.55
C ASN A 177 -7.14 -15.47 -16.61
N MET A 178 -6.83 -16.21 -15.57
CA MET A 178 -5.60 -16.99 -15.38
C MET A 178 -4.31 -16.15 -15.27
N ASP A 179 -4.40 -14.81 -15.12
CA ASP A 179 -3.26 -14.01 -14.70
C ASP A 179 -2.92 -14.34 -13.25
N LEU A 180 -1.64 -14.49 -12.96
CA LEU A 180 -1.10 -14.68 -11.63
C LEU A 180 -0.41 -13.38 -11.19
N VAL A 181 -0.91 -12.76 -10.12
CA VAL A 181 -0.30 -11.59 -9.49
C VAL A 181 0.49 -12.07 -8.28
N THR A 182 1.82 -12.06 -8.37
CA THR A 182 2.71 -12.39 -7.25
C THR A 182 3.15 -11.12 -6.56
N ILE A 183 2.93 -11.02 -5.24
CA ILE A 183 3.22 -9.86 -4.43
C ILE A 183 4.13 -10.27 -3.27
N LYS A 184 5.18 -9.51 -3.04
CA LYS A 184 6.14 -9.73 -1.95
C LYS A 184 6.75 -8.40 -1.49
N LYS A 185 7.50 -8.43 -0.41
CA LYS A 185 8.33 -7.32 0.02
C LYS A 185 9.42 -7.04 -1.01
N TYR A 186 9.58 -5.78 -1.37
CA TYR A 186 10.71 -5.36 -2.18
C TYR A 186 12.01 -5.40 -1.37
N SER A 187 13.11 -5.71 -2.03
CA SER A 187 14.42 -5.89 -1.40
C SER A 187 14.97 -4.63 -0.74
N SER A 188 14.63 -3.45 -1.28
CA SER A 188 15.04 -2.15 -0.76
C SER A 188 13.90 -1.49 0.04
N SER A 189 14.26 -0.64 0.98
CA SER A 189 13.32 0.17 1.76
C SER A 189 13.53 1.66 1.46
N LEU A 190 12.47 2.44 1.58
CA LEU A 190 12.54 3.89 1.53
C LEU A 190 12.89 4.43 2.92
N THR A 191 13.89 5.31 3.01
CA THR A 191 14.22 6.04 4.25
C THR A 191 13.56 7.42 4.22
N LEU A 192 12.71 7.68 5.22
CA LEU A 192 12.12 9.00 5.45
C LEU A 192 12.84 9.69 6.61
N LEU A 193 13.24 10.95 6.40
CA LEU A 193 13.75 11.81 7.46
C LEU A 193 12.60 12.59 8.08
N GLN A 194 12.39 12.40 9.36
CA GLN A 194 11.31 13.00 10.13
C GLN A 194 11.86 13.96 11.18
N PRO A 195 11.17 15.09 11.48
CA PRO A 195 11.51 15.93 12.62
C PRO A 195 11.48 15.11 13.92
N LEU A 196 12.36 15.44 14.89
CA LEU A 196 12.42 14.77 16.19
C LEU A 196 11.12 14.90 17.00
N ASP A 197 10.43 16.04 16.88
CA ASP A 197 9.21 16.35 17.62
C ASP A 197 7.94 15.87 16.94
N CYS A 198 8.07 14.92 16.00
CA CYS A 198 6.93 14.45 15.25
C CYS A 198 6.05 13.50 16.06
N LEU A 199 4.80 13.90 16.28
CA LEU A 199 3.77 13.09 16.91
C LEU A 199 3.14 12.14 15.87
N LEU A 200 3.37 10.83 16.01
CA LEU A 200 2.94 9.77 15.10
C LEU A 200 1.40 9.67 14.88
N TYR A 201 0.61 10.33 15.72
CA TYR A 201 -0.86 10.21 15.75
C TYR A 201 -1.62 11.54 15.70
N THR A 202 -1.00 12.62 15.23
CA THR A 202 -1.69 13.93 15.08
C THR A 202 -2.27 14.15 13.68
N SER A 203 -2.73 13.10 13.00
CA SER A 203 -3.73 13.34 11.97
C SER A 203 -5.01 13.73 12.70
N PRO A 204 -5.56 14.96 12.52
CA PRO A 204 -6.80 15.32 13.16
C PRO A 204 -7.85 14.29 12.76
N SER A 205 -8.49 13.69 13.77
CA SER A 205 -9.65 12.84 13.54
C SER A 205 -10.68 13.65 12.74
N PRO A 206 -11.44 13.07 11.81
CA PRO A 206 -12.56 13.76 11.20
C PRO A 206 -13.56 14.37 12.21
N ARG A 207 -13.50 13.91 13.48
CA ARG A 207 -14.31 14.46 14.60
C ARG A 207 -13.73 15.73 15.21
N ASP A 208 -12.45 16.03 15.03
CA ASP A 208 -11.83 17.21 15.63
C ASP A 208 -12.28 18.52 14.95
N GLY A 209 -12.92 18.44 13.76
CA GLY A 209 -13.52 19.57 13.06
C GLY A 209 -14.99 19.84 13.40
N LEU A 210 -15.60 19.02 14.27
CA LEU A 210 -17.02 19.17 14.65
C LEU A 210 -17.22 19.82 16.04
N LEU A 211 -16.14 20.23 16.71
CA LEU A 211 -16.17 20.86 18.04
C LEU A 211 -15.73 22.33 18.04
N SER A 212 -15.77 23.00 16.87
CA SER A 212 -15.57 24.44 16.77
C SER A 212 -16.79 25.14 16.21
#